data_c01b3858c548f60372ca2d370f964765
#
_entry.id   c01b3858c548f60372ca2d370f964765
#
_cell.length_a   1.000
_cell.length_b   1.000
_cell.length_c   1.000
_cell.angle_alpha   90.00
_cell.angle_beta   90.00
_cell.angle_gamma   90.00
#
_symmetry.space_group_name_H-M   'P 1'
#
loop_
_entity.id
_entity.type
_entity.pdbx_description
1 polymer ?
#
loop_
_entity_poly.entity_id
_entity_poly.type
_entity_poly.pdbx_seq_one_letter_code
_entity_poly.pdbx_strand_id
1 'polypeptide(L)'
;MNIHEHQAKQLLKKFGAIVPNGEACFTVQEVLEKAKKLTLKKYVLKAQIHAGGRGKAGGVKILDNLFDLEKAAKDLLGKKLITHQTGPSGKEVKRLYLEEPSNIKKEFYLSCLIDRASSKIAFISSDQGGMDIEEVAKSDPNKINTVKISFKEDIEDEDCEKIIHNFNLDNDANLKCIKIIKSIYKTFVSTDASLIEINPLILTCLLYTSPSPRD
;
A
#
# COMPACT_ATOMS: atom_id res chain seq x y z
N MET A 1 -1.53 -1.35 -17.04
CA MET A 1 -2.62 -2.24 -16.55
C MET A 1 -2.70 -2.02 -15.06
N ASN A 2 -3.87 -1.63 -14.55
CA ASN A 2 -4.06 -1.42 -13.12
C ASN A 2 -4.34 -2.76 -12.45
N ILE A 3 -3.74 -2.99 -11.29
CA ILE A 3 -3.93 -4.20 -10.49
C ILE A 3 -4.51 -3.84 -9.11
N HIS A 4 -5.16 -4.77 -8.45
CA HIS A 4 -5.70 -4.55 -7.11
C HIS A 4 -4.61 -4.64 -6.03
N GLU A 5 -4.85 -4.04 -4.87
CA GLU A 5 -3.94 -4.05 -3.72
C GLU A 5 -3.39 -5.45 -3.39
N HIS A 6 -4.26 -6.46 -3.33
CA HIS A 6 -3.82 -7.83 -3.04
C HIS A 6 -2.86 -8.38 -4.10
N GLN A 7 -3.05 -8.06 -5.38
CA GLN A 7 -2.16 -8.47 -6.47
C GLN A 7 -0.82 -7.75 -6.39
N ALA A 8 -0.83 -6.44 -6.11
CA ALA A 8 0.38 -5.66 -5.93
C ALA A 8 1.20 -6.15 -4.71
N LYS A 9 0.54 -6.47 -3.59
CA LYS A 9 1.20 -7.09 -2.42
C LYS A 9 1.82 -8.45 -2.76
N GLN A 10 1.15 -9.29 -3.54
CA GLN A 10 1.72 -10.55 -4.02
C GLN A 10 2.97 -10.35 -4.88
N LEU A 11 2.93 -9.37 -5.80
CA LEU A 11 4.10 -9.02 -6.60
C LEU A 11 5.26 -8.52 -5.73
N LEU A 12 5.02 -7.57 -4.86
CA LEU A 12 6.04 -7.04 -3.96
C LEU A 12 6.65 -8.13 -3.08
N LYS A 13 5.82 -9.04 -2.55
CA LYS A 13 6.29 -10.21 -1.77
C LYS A 13 7.17 -11.13 -2.59
N LYS A 14 6.83 -11.38 -3.87
CA LYS A 14 7.65 -12.18 -4.80
C LYS A 14 9.06 -11.59 -4.97
N PHE A 15 9.20 -10.28 -4.92
CA PHE A 15 10.47 -9.58 -5.04
C PHE A 15 11.12 -9.24 -3.69
N GLY A 16 10.64 -9.83 -2.58
CA GLY A 16 11.28 -9.79 -1.27
C GLY A 16 10.77 -8.71 -0.32
N ALA A 17 9.75 -7.94 -0.69
CA ALA A 17 9.13 -7.00 0.25
C ALA A 17 8.34 -7.73 1.34
N ILE A 18 8.43 -7.23 2.58
CA ILE A 18 7.64 -7.73 3.70
C ILE A 18 6.27 -7.06 3.64
N VAL A 19 5.22 -7.86 3.54
CA VAL A 19 3.83 -7.42 3.51
C VAL A 19 3.01 -8.18 4.55
N PRO A 20 1.96 -7.59 5.15
CA PRO A 20 1.07 -8.30 6.05
C PRO A 20 0.45 -9.52 5.38
N ASN A 21 0.17 -10.55 6.18
CA ASN A 21 -0.55 -11.70 5.67
C ASN A 21 -1.99 -11.34 5.36
N GLY A 22 -2.46 -11.79 4.22
CA GLY A 22 -3.82 -11.50 3.77
C GLY A 22 -4.22 -12.34 2.58
N GLU A 23 -5.53 -12.43 2.38
CA GLU A 23 -6.16 -13.26 1.37
C GLU A 23 -7.25 -12.51 0.60
N ALA A 24 -7.25 -12.63 -0.71
CA ALA A 24 -8.33 -12.11 -1.54
C ALA A 24 -9.56 -13.03 -1.43
N CYS A 25 -10.76 -12.46 -1.29
CA CYS A 25 -12.01 -13.18 -1.13
C CYS A 25 -13.05 -12.65 -2.14
N PHE A 26 -13.77 -13.53 -2.78
CA PHE A 26 -14.79 -13.20 -3.80
C PHE A 26 -16.21 -13.43 -3.29
N THR A 27 -16.36 -14.15 -2.19
CA THR A 27 -17.63 -14.45 -1.55
C THR A 27 -17.54 -14.25 -0.04
N VAL A 28 -18.68 -14.07 0.61
CA VAL A 28 -18.76 -14.01 2.09
C VAL A 28 -18.27 -15.31 2.73
N GLN A 29 -18.59 -16.44 2.08
CA GLN A 29 -18.15 -17.76 2.53
C GLN A 29 -16.62 -17.86 2.55
N GLU A 30 -15.94 -17.43 1.49
CA GLU A 30 -14.47 -17.39 1.44
C GLU A 30 -13.87 -16.51 2.53
N VAL A 31 -14.49 -15.36 2.84
CA VAL A 31 -14.02 -14.48 3.93
C VAL A 31 -14.00 -15.25 5.26
N LEU A 32 -15.09 -15.96 5.59
CA LEU A 32 -15.20 -16.71 6.85
C LEU A 32 -14.24 -17.91 6.90
N GLU A 33 -14.09 -18.64 5.81
CA GLU A 33 -13.17 -19.78 5.74
C GLU A 33 -11.72 -19.35 5.92
N LYS A 34 -11.32 -18.26 5.23
CA LYS A 34 -9.97 -17.72 5.32
C LYS A 34 -9.68 -17.07 6.67
N ALA A 35 -10.67 -16.39 7.28
CA ALA A 35 -10.56 -15.84 8.61
C ALA A 35 -10.28 -16.93 9.68
N LYS A 36 -10.94 -18.07 9.59
CA LYS A 36 -10.70 -19.22 10.47
C LYS A 36 -9.28 -19.79 10.31
N LYS A 37 -8.76 -19.83 9.07
CA LYS A 37 -7.38 -20.29 8.78
C LYS A 37 -6.30 -19.35 9.32
N LEU A 38 -6.54 -18.05 9.25
CA LEU A 38 -5.59 -17.03 9.73
C LEU A 38 -5.49 -16.96 11.26
N THR A 39 -6.46 -17.54 12.00
CA THR A 39 -6.48 -17.58 13.47
C THR A 39 -6.23 -16.22 14.14
N LEU A 40 -6.75 -15.16 13.56
CA LEU A 40 -6.52 -13.78 14.02
C LEU A 40 -7.50 -13.41 15.15
N LYS A 41 -7.05 -12.54 16.06
CA LYS A 41 -7.92 -11.93 17.08
C LYS A 41 -8.74 -10.76 16.53
N LYS A 42 -8.23 -10.10 15.50
CA LYS A 42 -8.85 -8.98 14.81
C LYS A 42 -8.63 -9.13 13.30
N TYR A 43 -9.48 -8.52 12.52
CA TYR A 43 -9.48 -8.59 11.06
C TYR A 43 -9.51 -7.21 10.45
N VAL A 44 -8.78 -7.02 9.37
CA VAL A 44 -8.92 -5.85 8.50
C VAL A 44 -9.54 -6.32 7.19
N LEU A 45 -10.75 -5.84 6.90
CA LEU A 45 -11.46 -6.16 5.67
C LEU A 45 -11.45 -4.95 4.76
N LYS A 46 -10.92 -5.12 3.54
CA LYS A 46 -10.71 -4.02 2.59
C LYS A 46 -11.43 -4.30 1.27
N ALA A 47 -12.29 -3.39 0.85
CA ALA A 47 -12.87 -3.42 -0.49
C ALA A 47 -11.75 -3.27 -1.53
N GLN A 48 -11.83 -4.04 -2.60
CA GLN A 48 -10.87 -3.99 -3.70
C GLN A 48 -11.54 -3.35 -4.93
N ILE A 49 -11.23 -2.09 -5.17
CA ILE A 49 -11.61 -1.33 -6.36
C ILE A 49 -10.37 -0.63 -6.91
N HIS A 50 -10.37 -0.26 -8.19
CA HIS A 50 -9.32 0.54 -8.81
C HIS A 50 -9.55 2.03 -8.49
N ALA A 51 -9.39 2.40 -7.21
CA ALA A 51 -9.43 3.79 -6.75
C ALA A 51 -8.85 3.91 -5.33
N GLY A 52 -8.22 5.03 -5.06
CA GLY A 52 -7.77 5.45 -3.73
C GLY A 52 -8.91 5.99 -2.87
N GLY A 53 -8.59 6.37 -1.62
CA GLY A 53 -9.56 6.96 -0.68
C GLY A 53 -10.59 5.98 -0.11
N ARG A 54 -10.39 4.67 -0.29
CA ARG A 54 -11.32 3.62 0.18
C ARG A 54 -11.59 3.68 1.68
N GLY A 55 -10.59 4.02 2.48
CA GLY A 55 -10.74 4.16 3.94
C GLY A 55 -11.77 5.24 4.30
N LYS A 56 -11.63 6.44 3.75
CA LYS A 56 -12.58 7.56 3.94
C LYS A 56 -13.98 7.23 3.42
N ALA A 57 -14.08 6.41 2.38
CA ALA A 57 -15.36 5.97 1.81
C ALA A 57 -16.00 4.78 2.54
N GLY A 58 -15.42 4.31 3.66
CA GLY A 58 -15.94 3.19 4.43
C GLY A 58 -15.66 1.81 3.82
N GLY A 59 -14.75 1.73 2.85
CA GLY A 59 -14.31 0.48 2.21
C GLY A 59 -13.24 -0.29 2.98
N VAL A 60 -12.82 0.21 4.16
CA VAL A 60 -11.89 -0.47 5.07
C VAL A 60 -12.56 -0.59 6.44
N LYS A 61 -12.59 -1.80 6.98
CA LYS A 61 -13.21 -2.11 8.28
C LYS A 61 -12.21 -2.86 9.15
N ILE A 62 -12.10 -2.47 10.41
CA ILE A 62 -11.38 -3.22 11.45
C ILE A 62 -12.43 -3.90 12.33
N LEU A 63 -12.32 -5.20 12.52
CA LEU A 63 -13.37 -6.05 13.10
C LEU A 63 -12.76 -6.98 14.13
N ASP A 64 -13.45 -7.17 15.25
CA ASP A 64 -12.95 -7.90 16.41
C ASP A 64 -13.45 -9.35 16.50
N ASN A 65 -14.42 -9.72 15.64
CA ASN A 65 -15.02 -11.06 15.67
C ASN A 65 -15.58 -11.48 14.31
N LEU A 66 -15.90 -12.78 14.18
CA LEU A 66 -16.40 -13.35 12.92
C LEU A 66 -17.82 -12.89 12.56
N PHE A 67 -18.67 -12.56 13.54
CA PHE A 67 -20.02 -12.10 13.27
C PHE A 67 -20.01 -10.72 12.58
N ASP A 68 -19.24 -9.79 13.12
CA ASP A 68 -19.08 -8.47 12.53
C ASP A 68 -18.35 -8.54 11.17
N LEU A 69 -17.40 -9.48 11.02
CA LEU A 69 -16.71 -9.73 9.76
C LEU A 69 -17.69 -10.21 8.67
N GLU A 70 -18.58 -11.15 9.00
CA GLU A 70 -19.61 -11.64 8.08
C GLU A 70 -20.54 -10.51 7.64
N LYS A 71 -21.03 -9.72 8.59
CA LYS A 71 -21.89 -8.56 8.34
C LYS A 71 -21.19 -7.54 7.43
N ALA A 72 -19.96 -7.18 7.76
CA ALA A 72 -19.18 -6.23 6.95
C ALA A 72 -18.92 -6.75 5.53
N ALA A 73 -18.67 -8.05 5.37
CA ALA A 73 -18.47 -8.65 4.06
C ALA A 73 -19.75 -8.61 3.20
N LYS A 74 -20.92 -8.90 3.80
CA LYS A 74 -22.24 -8.76 3.14
C LYS A 74 -22.53 -7.32 2.74
N ASP A 75 -22.17 -6.36 3.61
CA ASP A 75 -22.41 -4.94 3.39
C ASP A 75 -21.48 -4.35 2.30
N LEU A 76 -20.29 -4.90 2.10
CA LEU A 76 -19.31 -4.38 1.15
C LEU A 76 -19.40 -5.03 -0.23
N LEU A 77 -19.59 -6.35 -0.33
CA LEU A 77 -19.69 -7.06 -1.62
C LEU A 77 -20.92 -6.59 -2.40
N GLY A 78 -20.71 -6.26 -3.69
CA GLY A 78 -21.73 -5.73 -4.56
C GLY A 78 -22.07 -4.25 -4.35
N LYS A 79 -21.56 -3.62 -3.27
CA LYS A 79 -21.80 -2.20 -3.01
C LYS A 79 -20.99 -1.34 -3.99
N LYS A 80 -21.60 -0.24 -4.42
CA LYS A 80 -20.85 0.84 -5.11
C LYS A 80 -20.14 1.71 -4.09
N LEU A 81 -18.83 1.74 -4.13
CA LEU A 81 -18.01 2.60 -3.29
C LEU A 81 -17.68 3.88 -4.05
N ILE A 82 -18.01 5.02 -3.44
CA ILE A 82 -17.77 6.35 -3.99
C ILE A 82 -16.57 6.95 -3.25
N THR A 83 -15.53 7.28 -3.98
CA THR A 83 -14.33 7.97 -3.48
C THR A 83 -14.11 9.24 -4.30
N HIS A 84 -13.19 10.10 -3.88
CA HIS A 84 -12.83 11.29 -4.66
C HIS A 84 -12.28 10.94 -6.07
N GLN A 85 -11.73 9.72 -6.24
CA GLN A 85 -11.16 9.25 -7.51
C GLN A 85 -12.18 8.53 -8.41
N THR A 86 -13.26 7.97 -7.87
CA THR A 86 -14.26 7.24 -8.68
C THR A 86 -15.31 8.15 -9.31
N GLY A 87 -15.40 9.39 -8.86
CA GLY A 87 -16.52 10.26 -9.17
C GLY A 87 -17.86 9.76 -8.58
N PRO A 88 -18.98 10.42 -8.87
CA PRO A 88 -20.28 10.13 -8.25
C PRO A 88 -20.88 8.77 -8.64
N SER A 89 -20.46 8.19 -9.77
CA SER A 89 -20.93 6.88 -10.21
C SER A 89 -20.39 5.72 -9.35
N GLY A 90 -19.30 5.93 -8.63
CA GLY A 90 -18.63 4.94 -7.81
C GLY A 90 -18.07 3.74 -8.58
N LYS A 91 -17.48 2.81 -7.85
CA LYS A 91 -17.02 1.51 -8.38
C LYS A 91 -17.63 0.38 -7.55
N GLU A 92 -18.12 -0.64 -8.22
CA GLU A 92 -18.65 -1.83 -7.59
C GLU A 92 -17.55 -2.66 -6.93
N VAL A 93 -17.77 -3.07 -5.69
CA VAL A 93 -16.87 -3.94 -4.93
C VAL A 93 -17.12 -5.40 -5.30
N LYS A 94 -16.33 -5.95 -6.21
CA LYS A 94 -16.44 -7.32 -6.67
C LYS A 94 -15.59 -8.33 -5.90
N ARG A 95 -14.72 -7.86 -5.01
CA ARG A 95 -13.83 -8.66 -4.16
C ARG A 95 -13.40 -7.90 -2.93
N LEU A 96 -13.05 -8.64 -1.91
CA LEU A 96 -12.53 -8.14 -0.64
C LEU A 96 -11.10 -8.66 -0.44
N TYR A 97 -10.36 -7.97 0.41
CA TYR A 97 -9.06 -8.42 0.88
C TYR A 97 -9.12 -8.49 2.41
N LEU A 98 -8.96 -9.70 2.94
CA LEU A 98 -8.90 -9.96 4.38
C LEU A 98 -7.42 -9.97 4.79
N GLU A 99 -7.06 -9.16 5.76
CA GLU A 99 -5.67 -8.96 6.16
C GLU A 99 -5.54 -8.96 7.69
N GLU A 100 -4.38 -9.38 8.19
CA GLU A 100 -4.04 -9.22 9.60
C GLU A 100 -3.86 -7.73 9.94
N PRO A 101 -4.32 -7.29 11.12
CA PRO A 101 -4.11 -5.92 11.57
C PRO A 101 -2.64 -5.65 11.87
N SER A 102 -2.18 -4.47 11.53
CA SER A 102 -0.83 -4.00 11.85
C SER A 102 -0.89 -2.98 12.99
N ASN A 103 0.03 -3.09 13.95
CA ASN A 103 0.19 -2.09 15.00
C ASN A 103 1.05 -0.93 14.47
N ILE A 104 0.38 0.05 13.89
CA ILE A 104 1.00 1.17 13.18
C ILE A 104 1.58 2.18 14.19
N LYS A 105 2.88 2.45 14.09
CA LYS A 105 3.58 3.52 14.82
C LYS A 105 3.66 4.80 14.01
N LYS A 106 3.97 4.67 12.72
CA LYS A 106 4.14 5.80 11.81
C LYS A 106 3.74 5.39 10.39
N GLU A 107 3.21 6.32 9.65
CA GLU A 107 2.81 6.17 8.26
C GLU A 107 3.64 7.09 7.39
N PHE A 108 4.08 6.57 6.24
CA PHE A 108 4.86 7.29 5.24
C PHE A 108 4.20 7.17 3.87
N TYR A 109 4.54 8.08 3.00
CA TYR A 109 4.25 7.98 1.57
C TYR A 109 5.51 7.54 0.82
N LEU A 110 5.34 6.64 -0.14
CA LEU A 110 6.41 6.23 -1.04
C LEU A 110 5.83 5.87 -2.40
N SER A 111 6.41 6.43 -3.47
CA SER A 111 6.09 6.01 -4.83
C SER A 111 7.34 5.90 -5.70
N CYS A 112 7.26 5.07 -6.73
CA CYS A 112 8.28 4.86 -7.75
C CYS A 112 7.61 4.99 -9.12
N LEU A 113 8.13 5.86 -9.98
CA LEU A 113 7.54 6.18 -11.29
C LEU A 113 8.59 6.55 -12.32
N ILE A 114 8.18 6.62 -13.61
CA ILE A 114 9.03 7.14 -14.69
C ILE A 114 8.91 8.66 -14.75
N ASP A 115 10.01 9.35 -14.50
CA ASP A 115 10.13 10.78 -14.83
C ASP A 115 10.51 10.95 -16.31
N ARG A 116 9.51 11.21 -17.13
CA ARG A 116 9.68 11.34 -18.59
C ARG A 116 10.53 12.54 -18.98
N ALA A 117 10.50 13.61 -18.19
CA ALA A 117 11.26 14.82 -18.50
C ALA A 117 12.78 14.60 -18.42
N SER A 118 13.24 13.78 -17.47
CA SER A 118 14.67 13.45 -17.31
C SER A 118 15.04 12.06 -17.80
N SER A 119 14.07 11.25 -18.27
CA SER A 119 14.26 9.85 -18.65
C SER A 119 14.87 9.01 -17.52
N LYS A 120 14.43 9.27 -16.27
CA LYS A 120 14.92 8.59 -15.06
C LYS A 120 13.78 7.92 -14.32
N ILE A 121 14.13 7.00 -13.44
CA ILE A 121 13.22 6.48 -12.42
C ILE A 121 13.22 7.48 -11.25
N ALA A 122 12.05 7.94 -10.84
CA ALA A 122 11.89 8.85 -9.71
C ALA A 122 11.23 8.13 -8.54
N PHE A 123 11.78 8.32 -7.35
CA PHE A 123 11.12 8.01 -6.10
C PHE A 123 10.62 9.30 -5.46
N ILE A 124 9.37 9.28 -5.01
CA ILE A 124 8.78 10.35 -4.22
C ILE A 124 8.46 9.78 -2.83
N SER A 125 8.94 10.45 -1.80
CA SER A 125 8.74 10.03 -0.41
C SER A 125 8.29 11.20 0.47
N SER A 126 7.51 10.91 1.52
CA SER A 126 7.08 11.87 2.51
C SER A 126 6.86 11.21 3.87
N ASP A 127 7.13 11.94 4.94
CA ASP A 127 6.77 11.54 6.30
C ASP A 127 5.27 11.71 6.62
N GLN A 128 4.49 12.16 5.64
CA GLN A 128 3.03 12.35 5.69
C GLN A 128 2.32 11.21 4.92
N GLY A 129 2.27 10.02 5.53
CA GLY A 129 1.55 8.88 4.98
C GLY A 129 0.05 8.91 5.28
N GLY A 130 -0.73 8.11 4.54
CA GLY A 130 -2.18 8.01 4.72
C GLY A 130 -2.99 9.23 4.25
N MET A 131 -2.31 10.27 3.79
CA MET A 131 -2.90 11.52 3.29
C MET A 131 -2.86 11.59 1.76
N ASP A 132 -3.58 12.54 1.20
CA ASP A 132 -3.46 12.90 -0.21
C ASP A 132 -2.14 13.64 -0.43
N ILE A 133 -1.23 13.01 -1.17
CA ILE A 133 0.13 13.55 -1.37
C ILE A 133 0.13 14.87 -2.17
N GLU A 134 -0.87 15.08 -3.03
CA GLU A 134 -1.01 16.31 -3.81
C GLU A 134 -1.41 17.48 -2.92
N GLU A 135 -2.25 17.23 -1.89
CA GLU A 135 -2.58 18.23 -0.87
C GLU A 135 -1.34 18.55 -0.01
N VAL A 136 -0.57 17.54 0.38
CA VAL A 136 0.69 17.74 1.11
C VAL A 136 1.66 18.57 0.29
N ALA A 137 1.86 18.26 -0.99
CA ALA A 137 2.75 18.99 -1.89
C ALA A 137 2.35 20.46 -2.08
N LYS A 138 1.04 20.76 -2.05
CA LYS A 138 0.53 22.14 -2.15
C LYS A 138 0.69 22.93 -0.85
N SER A 139 0.46 22.29 0.30
CA SER A 139 0.50 22.96 1.61
C SER A 139 1.93 23.12 2.14
N ASP A 140 2.78 22.12 1.97
CA ASP A 140 4.18 22.12 2.40
C ASP A 140 5.06 21.30 1.46
N PRO A 141 5.58 21.93 0.37
CA PRO A 141 6.44 21.26 -0.60
C PRO A 141 7.72 20.65 0.04
N ASN A 142 8.19 21.18 1.17
CA ASN A 142 9.40 20.70 1.86
C ASN A 142 9.20 19.31 2.47
N LYS A 143 7.95 18.86 2.64
CA LYS A 143 7.63 17.51 3.09
C LYS A 143 7.77 16.45 1.98
N ILE A 144 7.96 16.88 0.76
CA ILE A 144 8.11 15.99 -0.39
C ILE A 144 9.60 15.89 -0.74
N ASN A 145 10.13 14.69 -0.66
CA ASN A 145 11.45 14.36 -1.14
C ASN A 145 11.36 13.65 -2.48
N THR A 146 12.11 14.09 -3.48
CA THR A 146 12.15 13.49 -4.81
C THR A 146 13.59 13.13 -5.18
N VAL A 147 13.85 11.84 -5.39
CA VAL A 147 15.15 11.32 -5.80
C VAL A 147 15.03 10.71 -7.19
N LYS A 148 15.84 11.18 -8.13
CA LYS A 148 15.86 10.71 -9.52
C LYS A 148 17.09 9.85 -9.77
N ILE A 149 16.88 8.63 -10.21
CA ILE A 149 17.90 7.60 -10.39
C ILE A 149 17.98 7.23 -11.87
N SER A 150 19.18 7.22 -12.44
CA SER A 150 19.39 6.63 -13.76
C SER A 150 19.11 5.13 -13.70
N PHE A 151 18.59 4.57 -14.79
CA PHE A 151 18.34 3.13 -14.84
C PHE A 151 19.63 2.34 -14.56
N LYS A 152 19.55 1.39 -13.63
CA LYS A 152 20.59 0.44 -13.24
C LYS A 152 19.96 -0.94 -13.10
N GLU A 153 20.75 -1.99 -13.08
CA GLU A 153 20.27 -3.35 -12.79
C GLU A 153 19.73 -3.45 -11.37
N ASP A 154 20.46 -2.90 -10.40
CA ASP A 154 20.09 -2.79 -9.00
C ASP A 154 20.28 -1.35 -8.49
N ILE A 155 19.45 -0.96 -7.52
CA ILE A 155 19.57 0.32 -6.81
C ILE A 155 20.57 0.20 -5.65
N GLU A 156 21.43 1.19 -5.48
CA GLU A 156 22.46 1.22 -4.44
C GLU A 156 21.90 1.66 -3.08
N ASP A 157 22.56 1.26 -1.99
CA ASP A 157 22.16 1.63 -0.62
C ASP A 157 22.14 3.14 -0.42
N GLU A 158 23.13 3.85 -0.97
CA GLU A 158 23.21 5.31 -0.91
C GLU A 158 22.00 6.00 -1.56
N ASP A 159 21.51 5.50 -2.70
CA ASP A 159 20.30 6.01 -3.34
C ASP A 159 19.05 5.72 -2.50
N CYS A 160 18.99 4.53 -1.87
CA CYS A 160 17.92 4.18 -0.93
C CYS A 160 17.90 5.11 0.29
N GLU A 161 19.06 5.41 0.87
CA GLU A 161 19.18 6.33 2.00
C GLU A 161 18.71 7.74 1.65
N LYS A 162 19.04 8.24 0.47
CA LYS A 162 18.52 9.53 -0.03
C LYS A 162 17.00 9.53 -0.15
N ILE A 163 16.41 8.42 -0.57
CA ILE A 163 14.94 8.30 -0.72
C ILE A 163 14.23 8.40 0.65
N ILE A 164 14.77 7.77 1.68
CA ILE A 164 14.12 7.67 2.99
C ILE A 164 14.65 8.64 4.05
N HIS A 165 15.53 9.55 3.67
CA HIS A 165 16.18 10.43 4.61
C HIS A 165 15.20 11.26 5.46
N ASN A 166 14.04 11.63 4.89
CA ASN A 166 12.98 12.40 5.55
C ASN A 166 12.08 11.54 6.47
N PHE A 167 12.26 10.23 6.53
CA PHE A 167 11.48 9.34 7.41
C PHE A 167 11.95 9.39 8.86
N ASN A 168 13.20 9.82 9.09
CA ASN A 168 13.82 9.88 10.42
C ASN A 168 13.70 8.54 11.17
N LEU A 169 14.18 7.48 10.55
CA LEU A 169 14.17 6.12 11.07
C LEU A 169 15.40 5.86 11.97
N ASP A 170 15.25 4.96 12.94
CA ASP A 170 16.41 4.37 13.62
C ASP A 170 17.17 3.41 12.69
N ASN A 171 18.37 2.98 13.10
CA ASN A 171 19.25 2.18 12.26
C ASN A 171 18.61 0.86 11.79
N ASP A 172 17.85 0.17 12.66
CA ASP A 172 17.22 -1.11 12.30
C ASP A 172 16.06 -0.91 11.31
N ALA A 173 15.20 0.09 11.54
CA ALA A 173 14.15 0.48 10.63
C ALA A 173 14.70 0.96 9.28
N ASN A 174 15.81 1.71 9.30
CA ASN A 174 16.48 2.18 8.09
C ASN A 174 16.94 1.00 7.21
N LEU A 175 17.66 0.04 7.76
CA LEU A 175 18.12 -1.15 7.03
C LEU A 175 16.97 -1.97 6.45
N LYS A 176 15.85 -2.08 7.17
CA LYS A 176 14.66 -2.78 6.68
C LYS A 176 13.97 -1.98 5.57
N CYS A 177 13.92 -0.65 5.69
CA CYS A 177 13.34 0.20 4.67
C CYS A 177 14.15 0.18 3.37
N ILE A 178 15.49 0.16 3.45
CA ILE A 178 16.38 -0.03 2.30
C ILE A 178 16.02 -1.32 1.54
N LYS A 179 15.84 -2.44 2.25
CA LYS A 179 15.43 -3.71 1.62
C LYS A 179 14.11 -3.60 0.88
N ILE A 180 13.16 -2.83 1.42
CA ILE A 180 11.86 -2.61 0.78
C ILE A 180 12.00 -1.75 -0.46
N ILE A 181 12.79 -0.68 -0.42
CA ILE A 181 13.05 0.14 -1.60
C ILE A 181 13.69 -0.70 -2.71
N LYS A 182 14.67 -1.54 -2.39
CA LYS A 182 15.27 -2.47 -3.34
C LYS A 182 14.23 -3.42 -3.94
N SER A 183 13.32 -3.95 -3.11
CA SER A 183 12.23 -4.82 -3.59
C SER A 183 11.24 -4.07 -4.49
N ILE A 184 10.92 -2.81 -4.17
CA ILE A 184 10.05 -1.95 -5.00
C ILE A 184 10.74 -1.66 -6.33
N TYR A 185 11.99 -1.27 -6.32
CA TYR A 185 12.77 -0.99 -7.53
C TYR A 185 12.82 -2.23 -8.43
N LYS A 186 13.16 -3.39 -7.87
CA LYS A 186 13.20 -4.65 -8.60
C LYS A 186 11.83 -5.04 -9.17
N THR A 187 10.77 -4.86 -8.38
CA THR A 187 9.39 -5.06 -8.86
C THR A 187 9.09 -4.12 -10.03
N PHE A 188 9.39 -2.84 -9.87
CA PHE A 188 9.13 -1.80 -10.86
C PHE A 188 9.78 -2.12 -12.21
N VAL A 189 11.07 -2.43 -12.19
CA VAL A 189 11.85 -2.77 -13.39
C VAL A 189 11.40 -4.10 -13.99
N SER A 190 11.28 -5.16 -13.16
CA SER A 190 10.98 -6.52 -13.65
C SER A 190 9.55 -6.69 -14.19
N THR A 191 8.63 -5.81 -13.84
CA THR A 191 7.23 -5.86 -14.32
C THR A 191 6.91 -4.78 -15.33
N ASP A 192 7.89 -3.98 -15.73
CA ASP A 192 7.70 -2.81 -16.60
C ASP A 192 6.56 -1.90 -16.08
N ALA A 193 6.57 -1.67 -14.77
CA ALA A 193 5.55 -0.84 -14.14
C ALA A 193 5.76 0.63 -14.48
N SER A 194 4.70 1.39 -14.69
CA SER A 194 4.76 2.83 -14.89
C SER A 194 4.68 3.61 -13.58
N LEU A 195 4.06 3.01 -12.56
CA LEU A 195 3.90 3.57 -11.23
C LEU A 195 3.71 2.44 -10.21
N ILE A 196 4.43 2.53 -9.10
CA ILE A 196 4.12 1.81 -7.84
C ILE A 196 3.93 2.87 -6.78
N GLU A 197 2.77 2.91 -6.15
CA GLU A 197 2.46 3.82 -5.07
C GLU A 197 2.08 3.05 -3.79
N ILE A 198 2.66 3.46 -2.68
CA ILE A 198 2.43 2.87 -1.36
C ILE A 198 2.01 3.99 -0.41
N ASN A 199 0.74 4.00 -0.06
CA ASN A 199 0.18 5.03 0.81
C ASN A 199 -0.93 4.46 1.72
N PRO A 200 -0.60 4.16 3.00
CA PRO A 200 0.71 4.38 3.62
C PRO A 200 1.69 3.21 3.49
N LEU A 201 2.98 3.54 3.48
CA LEU A 201 4.03 2.65 3.93
C LEU A 201 4.07 2.74 5.45
N ILE A 202 3.92 1.62 6.17
CA ILE A 202 3.75 1.64 7.62
C ILE A 202 4.99 1.14 8.36
N LEU A 203 5.35 1.86 9.42
CA LEU A 203 6.27 1.40 10.45
C LEU A 203 5.46 0.77 11.57
N THR A 204 5.72 -0.49 11.89
CA THR A 204 5.06 -1.22 12.98
C THR A 204 6.02 -1.46 14.15
N CYS A 205 5.48 -1.91 15.29
CA CYS A 205 6.30 -2.29 16.45
C CYS A 205 7.24 -3.47 16.16
N LEU A 206 6.90 -4.31 15.19
CA LEU A 206 7.70 -5.45 14.73
C LEU A 206 8.50 -5.10 13.46
N LEU A 207 8.52 -3.83 13.05
CA LEU A 207 9.21 -3.32 11.87
C LEU A 207 8.77 -3.99 10.55
N TYR A 208 7.48 -4.24 10.41
CA TYR A 208 6.87 -4.57 9.12
C TYR A 208 6.51 -3.29 8.40
N THR A 209 6.86 -3.24 7.13
CA THR A 209 6.34 -2.21 6.24
C THR A 209 5.24 -2.82 5.41
N SER A 210 4.06 -2.26 5.47
CA SER A 210 2.93 -2.71 4.65
C SER A 210 2.75 -1.75 3.51
N PRO A 211 3.07 -2.16 2.28
CA PRO A 211 2.66 -1.41 1.12
C PRO A 211 1.14 -1.53 0.95
N SER A 212 0.47 -0.42 0.81
CA SER A 212 -0.89 -0.35 0.28
C SER A 212 -0.80 0.40 -1.05
N PRO A 213 -0.72 -0.29 -2.20
CA PRO A 213 -0.66 0.40 -3.48
C PRO A 213 -1.97 1.15 -3.72
N ARG A 214 -1.84 2.39 -4.16
CA ARG A 214 -2.92 3.08 -4.86
C ARG A 214 -2.83 2.74 -6.34
N ASP A 215 -3.98 2.54 -6.93
CA ASP A 215 -4.13 2.43 -8.37
C ASP A 215 -3.98 3.79 -9.05
#